data_3374ff069f4386a1ce2a386345fe3f32
#
_entry.id   3374ff069f4386a1ce2a386345fe3f32
#
_cell.length_a   1.000
_cell.length_b   1.000
_cell.length_c   1.000
_cell.angle_alpha   90.00
_cell.angle_beta   90.00
_cell.angle_gamma   90.00
#
_symmetry.space_group_name_H-M   'P 1'
#
loop_
_entity.id
_entity.type
_entity.pdbx_description
1 polymer ?
#
loop_
_entity_poly.entity_id
_entity_poly.type
_entity_poly.pdbx_seq_one_letter_code
_entity_poly.pdbx_strand_id
1 'polypeptide(L)'
;MELKPWQQELLSQIEKTDFEENQERICAEFRKLCEPFVGYKDCSFEDNSLRVNNDIYTLQVDINDIIINYSKNGANTIEYKFSLKDNLYDIACNYYVSGELVSGIDVENSVHYGIDYEEILSTLMRLIILGK
;
A
#
# COMPACT_ATOMS: atom_id res chain seq x y z
N MET A 1 -24.14 10.96 -4.41
CA MET A 1 -24.04 12.41 -4.11
C MET A 1 -22.62 12.86 -4.37
N GLU A 2 -22.51 13.91 -5.16
CA GLU A 2 -21.21 14.48 -5.46
C GLU A 2 -20.83 15.49 -4.38
N LEU A 3 -19.65 15.33 -3.79
CA LEU A 3 -19.18 16.23 -2.75
C LEU A 3 -18.57 17.49 -3.36
N LYS A 4 -18.78 18.61 -2.69
CA LYS A 4 -18.13 19.87 -3.05
C LYS A 4 -16.64 19.80 -2.69
N PRO A 5 -15.78 20.59 -3.34
CA PRO A 5 -14.34 20.55 -3.04
C PRO A 5 -13.99 20.72 -1.56
N TRP A 6 -14.66 21.61 -0.84
CA TRP A 6 -14.38 21.81 0.59
C TRP A 6 -14.82 20.60 1.44
N GLN A 7 -15.88 19.91 1.02
CA GLN A 7 -16.34 18.71 1.71
C GLN A 7 -15.34 17.57 1.52
N GLN A 8 -14.80 17.42 0.31
CA GLN A 8 -13.75 16.46 0.02
C GLN A 8 -12.51 16.75 0.84
N GLU A 9 -12.12 18.01 0.95
CA GLU A 9 -10.98 18.44 1.75
C GLU A 9 -11.17 18.12 3.22
N LEU A 10 -12.34 18.43 3.77
CA LEU A 10 -12.65 18.13 5.17
C LEU A 10 -12.63 16.63 5.44
N LEU A 11 -13.19 15.85 4.53
CA LEU A 11 -13.20 14.40 4.64
C LEU A 11 -11.78 13.85 4.63
N SER A 12 -10.93 14.39 3.76
CA SER A 12 -9.51 14.02 3.70
C SER A 12 -8.80 14.31 5.02
N GLN A 13 -9.10 15.46 5.65
CA GLN A 13 -8.52 15.80 6.94
C GLN A 13 -8.98 14.88 8.07
N ILE A 14 -10.21 14.39 8.00
CA ILE A 14 -10.74 13.44 8.97
C ILE A 14 -10.08 12.07 8.80
N GLU A 15 -9.95 11.61 7.56
CA GLU A 15 -9.45 10.25 7.25
C GLU A 15 -7.93 10.11 7.30
N LYS A 16 -7.20 11.20 6.98
CA LYS A 16 -5.75 11.14 6.76
C LYS A 16 -4.90 10.72 7.96
N THR A 17 -5.44 10.84 9.16
CA THR A 17 -4.67 10.53 10.36
C THR A 17 -4.99 9.17 10.95
N ASP A 18 -5.83 8.39 10.27
CA ASP A 18 -6.41 7.20 10.88
C ASP A 18 -6.37 5.96 10.01
N PHE A 19 -5.25 5.72 9.34
CA PHE A 19 -5.09 4.45 8.63
C PHE A 19 -5.15 3.27 9.60
N GLU A 20 -4.59 3.43 10.80
CA GLU A 20 -4.60 2.37 11.80
C GLU A 20 -6.02 2.06 12.28
N GLU A 21 -6.88 3.07 12.49
CA GLU A 21 -8.28 2.86 12.84
C GLU A 21 -9.08 2.21 11.72
N ASN A 22 -8.68 2.44 10.46
CA ASN A 22 -9.30 1.84 9.29
C ASN A 22 -8.58 0.58 8.82
N GLN A 23 -7.72 0.01 9.65
CA GLN A 23 -6.89 -1.13 9.28
C GLN A 23 -7.69 -2.31 8.74
N GLU A 24 -8.82 -2.65 9.39
CA GLU A 24 -9.66 -3.76 8.93
C GLU A 24 -10.20 -3.53 7.52
N ARG A 25 -10.61 -2.30 7.23
CA ARG A 25 -11.11 -1.92 5.92
C ARG A 25 -10.01 -1.97 4.86
N ILE A 26 -8.82 -1.47 5.19
CA ILE A 26 -7.67 -1.48 4.29
C ILE A 26 -7.24 -2.92 3.99
N CYS A 27 -7.18 -3.75 5.02
CA CYS A 27 -6.85 -5.18 4.87
C CYS A 27 -7.89 -5.92 4.03
N ALA A 28 -9.17 -5.60 4.20
CA ALA A 28 -10.25 -6.19 3.41
C ALA A 28 -10.13 -5.81 1.92
N GLU A 29 -9.79 -4.56 1.63
CA GLU A 29 -9.57 -4.12 0.25
C GLU A 29 -8.36 -4.81 -0.39
N PHE A 30 -7.28 -4.98 0.36
CA PHE A 30 -6.10 -5.70 -0.13
C PHE A 30 -6.42 -7.17 -0.42
N ARG A 31 -7.12 -7.82 0.51
CA ARG A 31 -7.56 -9.21 0.32
C ARG A 31 -8.40 -9.36 -0.94
N LYS A 32 -9.31 -8.43 -1.16
CA LYS A 32 -10.18 -8.41 -2.33
C LYS A 32 -9.38 -8.28 -3.62
N LEU A 33 -8.36 -7.43 -3.65
CA LEU A 33 -7.48 -7.29 -4.80
C LEU A 33 -6.66 -8.56 -5.06
N CYS A 34 -6.37 -9.33 -4.02
CA CYS A 34 -5.60 -10.57 -4.13
C CYS A 34 -6.45 -11.81 -4.45
N GLU A 35 -7.78 -11.72 -4.30
CA GLU A 35 -8.69 -12.85 -4.55
C GLU A 35 -8.52 -13.53 -5.91
N PRO A 36 -8.29 -12.81 -7.03
CA PRO A 36 -8.12 -13.45 -8.33
C PRO A 36 -6.99 -14.47 -8.40
N PHE A 37 -6.02 -14.38 -7.50
CA PHE A 37 -4.84 -15.25 -7.50
C PHE A 37 -4.99 -16.45 -6.57
N VAL A 38 -5.91 -16.37 -5.62
CA VAL A 38 -6.15 -17.46 -4.66
C VAL A 38 -6.77 -18.63 -5.41
N GLY A 39 -6.17 -19.81 -5.26
CA GLY A 39 -6.61 -20.99 -5.97
C GLY A 39 -5.74 -21.37 -7.17
N TYR A 40 -4.90 -20.47 -7.66
CA TYR A 40 -3.87 -20.84 -8.61
C TYR A 40 -2.79 -21.65 -7.89
N LYS A 41 -2.12 -22.51 -8.64
CA LYS A 41 -1.04 -23.34 -8.10
C LYS A 41 0.07 -22.44 -7.52
N ASP A 42 0.52 -22.79 -6.32
CA ASP A 42 1.58 -22.11 -5.61
C ASP A 42 1.25 -20.66 -5.24
N CYS A 43 -0.03 -20.32 -5.18
CA CYS A 43 -0.53 -19.02 -4.75
C CYS A 43 -1.41 -19.18 -3.52
N SER A 44 -1.22 -18.32 -2.52
CA SER A 44 -2.04 -18.33 -1.31
C SER A 44 -2.10 -16.94 -0.70
N PHE A 45 -3.12 -16.71 0.14
CA PHE A 45 -3.26 -15.46 0.88
C PHE A 45 -3.52 -15.81 2.35
N GLU A 46 -2.67 -15.30 3.23
CA GLU A 46 -2.78 -15.51 4.67
C GLU A 46 -2.14 -14.34 5.41
N ASP A 47 -2.78 -13.87 6.47
CA ASP A 47 -2.25 -12.81 7.35
C ASP A 47 -1.76 -11.57 6.59
N ASN A 48 -2.62 -11.05 5.70
CA ASN A 48 -2.32 -9.87 4.87
C ASN A 48 -1.12 -10.04 3.95
N SER A 49 -0.80 -11.28 3.62
CA SER A 49 0.29 -11.61 2.71
C SER A 49 -0.21 -12.43 1.53
N LEU A 50 0.11 -11.97 0.33
CA LEU A 50 -0.07 -12.75 -0.89
C LEU A 50 1.24 -13.46 -1.21
N ARG A 51 1.19 -14.77 -1.29
CA ARG A 51 2.34 -15.57 -1.71
C ARG A 51 2.13 -16.07 -3.13
N VAL A 52 3.11 -15.83 -3.99
CA VAL A 52 3.14 -16.35 -5.36
C VAL A 52 4.48 -17.04 -5.53
N ASN A 53 4.47 -18.38 -5.54
CA ASN A 53 5.68 -19.22 -5.47
C ASN A 53 6.50 -18.87 -4.21
N ASN A 54 7.72 -18.36 -4.37
CA ASN A 54 8.59 -17.97 -3.27
C ASN A 54 8.57 -16.45 -3.02
N ASP A 55 7.77 -15.72 -3.77
CA ASP A 55 7.63 -14.28 -3.62
C ASP A 55 6.47 -13.97 -2.68
N ILE A 56 6.66 -13.00 -1.80
CA ILE A 56 5.65 -12.62 -0.80
C ILE A 56 5.43 -11.12 -0.84
N TYR A 57 4.15 -10.74 -0.92
CA TYR A 57 3.69 -9.34 -0.86
C TYR A 57 2.92 -9.17 0.44
N THR A 58 3.42 -8.36 1.36
CA THR A 58 2.81 -8.20 2.68
C THR A 58 2.35 -6.78 2.90
N LEU A 59 1.10 -6.64 3.32
CA LEU A 59 0.52 -5.35 3.69
C LEU A 59 0.83 -5.03 5.15
N GLN A 60 1.25 -3.79 5.39
CA GLN A 60 1.44 -3.24 6.73
C GLN A 60 0.74 -1.89 6.78
N VAL A 61 0.01 -1.62 7.86
CA VAL A 61 -0.72 -0.37 8.05
C VAL A 61 -0.25 0.28 9.35
N ASP A 62 0.26 1.49 9.23
CA ASP A 62 0.64 2.34 10.37
C ASP A 62 -0.30 3.55 10.41
N ILE A 63 -0.14 4.42 11.40
CA ILE A 63 -1.03 5.57 11.61
C ILE A 63 -1.18 6.42 10.34
N ASN A 64 -0.06 6.75 9.68
CA ASN A 64 -0.06 7.63 8.50
C ASN A 64 0.43 6.94 7.23
N ASP A 65 0.70 5.63 7.29
CA ASP A 65 1.34 4.92 6.20
C ASP A 65 0.61 3.65 5.83
N ILE A 66 0.52 3.40 4.54
CA ILE A 66 0.11 2.11 3.99
C ILE A 66 1.32 1.58 3.22
N ILE A 67 1.79 0.40 3.61
CA ILE A 67 3.04 -0.15 3.13
C ILE A 67 2.80 -1.53 2.52
N ILE A 68 3.39 -1.78 1.36
CA ILE A 68 3.47 -3.13 0.81
C ILE A 68 4.93 -3.50 0.69
N ASN A 69 5.31 -4.56 1.40
CA ASN A 69 6.65 -5.13 1.35
C ASN A 69 6.66 -6.30 0.37
N TYR A 70 7.64 -6.30 -0.52
CA TYR A 70 7.86 -7.38 -1.46
C TYR A 70 9.16 -8.09 -1.13
N SER A 71 9.08 -9.40 -0.86
CA SER A 71 10.23 -10.23 -0.61
C SER A 71 10.36 -11.26 -1.74
N LYS A 72 11.47 -11.24 -2.44
CA LYS A 72 11.77 -12.20 -3.51
C LYS A 72 12.66 -13.30 -2.98
N ASN A 73 12.14 -14.53 -3.01
CA ASN A 73 12.86 -15.72 -2.50
C ASN A 73 13.36 -15.55 -1.06
N GLY A 74 12.71 -14.68 -0.27
CA GLY A 74 13.09 -14.44 1.12
C GLY A 74 14.39 -13.68 1.32
N ALA A 75 15.06 -13.24 0.26
CA ALA A 75 16.40 -12.67 0.37
C ALA A 75 16.43 -11.16 0.50
N ASN A 76 15.68 -10.45 -0.36
CA ASN A 76 15.70 -8.98 -0.39
C ASN A 76 14.29 -8.45 -0.26
N THR A 77 14.15 -7.31 0.39
CA THR A 77 12.85 -6.66 0.60
C THR A 77 12.83 -5.32 -0.10
N ILE A 78 11.78 -5.09 -0.87
CA ILE A 78 11.46 -3.79 -1.44
C ILE A 78 10.19 -3.32 -0.74
N GLU A 79 10.23 -2.09 -0.20
CA GLU A 79 9.10 -1.49 0.49
C GLU A 79 8.56 -0.35 -0.36
N TYR A 80 7.28 -0.40 -0.69
CA TYR A 80 6.57 0.72 -1.27
C TYR A 80 5.65 1.28 -0.21
N LYS A 81 5.88 2.53 0.16
CA LYS A 81 5.17 3.19 1.26
C LYS A 81 4.39 4.39 0.76
N PHE A 82 3.08 4.35 0.95
CA PHE A 82 2.19 5.47 0.76
C PHE A 82 2.06 6.20 2.09
N SER A 83 2.49 7.44 2.14
CA SER A 83 2.41 8.28 3.34
C SER A 83 1.51 9.47 3.07
N LEU A 84 0.68 9.82 4.03
CA LEU A 84 -0.19 10.98 3.94
C LEU A 84 0.18 11.96 5.04
N LYS A 85 0.54 13.19 4.63
CA LYS A 85 0.88 14.26 5.56
C LYS A 85 0.18 15.52 5.10
N ASP A 86 -0.71 16.05 5.95
CA ASP A 86 -1.64 17.12 5.58
C ASP A 86 -2.48 16.69 4.37
N ASN A 87 -2.48 17.42 3.28
CA ASN A 87 -3.21 17.04 2.07
C ASN A 87 -2.31 16.51 0.96
N LEU A 88 -1.07 16.20 1.32
CA LEU A 88 -0.09 15.68 0.38
C LEU A 88 0.15 14.21 0.63
N TYR A 89 0.20 13.42 -0.42
CA TYR A 89 0.69 12.07 -0.32
C TYR A 89 2.06 11.96 -0.97
N ASP A 90 2.81 10.99 -0.46
CA ASP A 90 4.15 10.69 -0.93
C ASP A 90 4.25 9.17 -1.06
N ILE A 91 4.75 8.71 -2.20
CA ILE A 91 5.02 7.29 -2.42
C ILE A 91 6.53 7.11 -2.53
N ALA A 92 7.08 6.36 -1.60
CA ALA A 92 8.51 6.09 -1.55
C ALA A 92 8.76 4.60 -1.81
N CYS A 93 9.84 4.32 -2.52
CA CYS A 93 10.35 2.97 -2.72
C CYS A 93 11.65 2.84 -1.94
N ASN A 94 11.68 1.92 -0.98
CA ASN A 94 12.86 1.65 -0.17
C ASN A 94 13.32 0.22 -0.42
N TYR A 95 14.62 0.06 -0.66
CA TYR A 95 15.22 -1.24 -0.91
C TYR A 95 16.09 -1.66 0.26
N TYR A 96 15.84 -2.84 0.79
CA TYR A 96 16.55 -3.38 1.96
C TYR A 96 17.30 -4.63 1.58
N VAL A 97 18.51 -4.77 2.11
CA VAL A 97 19.30 -5.99 2.02
C VAL A 97 19.67 -6.42 3.44
N SER A 98 19.25 -7.62 3.82
CA SER A 98 19.49 -8.14 5.18
C SER A 98 19.02 -7.22 6.29
N GLY A 99 17.89 -6.56 6.07
CA GLY A 99 17.28 -5.64 7.04
C GLY A 99 17.84 -4.22 7.05
N GLU A 100 18.87 -3.93 6.26
CA GLU A 100 19.48 -2.60 6.18
C GLU A 100 19.00 -1.86 4.93
N LEU A 101 18.63 -0.60 5.10
CA LEU A 101 18.24 0.26 3.99
C LEU A 101 19.44 0.54 3.08
N VAL A 102 19.33 0.14 1.82
CA VAL A 102 20.38 0.34 0.82
C VAL A 102 20.11 1.56 -0.05
N SER A 103 18.85 1.76 -0.44
CA SER A 103 18.45 2.92 -1.21
C SER A 103 16.99 3.27 -0.94
N GLY A 104 16.64 4.54 -1.11
CA GLY A 104 15.28 5.02 -1.01
C GLY A 104 15.04 6.10 -2.05
N ILE A 105 13.90 6.04 -2.73
CA ILE A 105 13.56 6.95 -3.81
C ILE A 105 12.11 7.39 -3.64
N ASP A 106 11.85 8.70 -3.73
CA ASP A 106 10.49 9.20 -3.83
C ASP A 106 9.97 8.94 -5.24
N VAL A 107 8.83 8.27 -5.32
CA VAL A 107 8.25 7.85 -6.59
C VAL A 107 7.20 8.84 -7.07
N GLU A 108 6.36 9.31 -6.15
CA GLU A 108 5.25 10.19 -6.49
C GLU A 108 4.91 11.09 -5.30
N ASN A 109 4.50 12.34 -5.59
CA ASN A 109 4.09 13.32 -4.61
C ASN A 109 2.97 14.18 -5.19
N SER A 110 1.83 14.27 -4.51
CA SER A 110 0.67 14.98 -5.03
C SER A 110 -0.30 15.40 -3.93
N VAL A 111 -1.17 16.34 -4.25
CA VAL A 111 -2.29 16.73 -3.39
C VAL A 111 -3.41 15.71 -3.56
N HIS A 112 -3.99 15.29 -2.46
CA HIS A 112 -5.02 14.26 -2.46
C HIS A 112 -6.26 14.74 -1.70
N TYR A 113 -7.42 14.63 -2.35
CA TYR A 113 -8.71 15.03 -1.78
C TYR A 113 -9.61 13.82 -1.56
N GLY A 114 -9.47 13.16 -0.45
CA GLY A 114 -10.21 11.96 -0.13
C GLY A 114 -9.35 10.71 -0.23
N ILE A 115 -9.86 9.64 0.33
CA ILE A 115 -9.10 8.40 0.47
C ILE A 115 -9.83 7.29 -0.27
N ASP A 116 -9.16 6.68 -1.23
CA ASP A 116 -9.60 5.47 -1.92
C ASP A 116 -8.56 4.39 -1.69
N TYR A 117 -8.83 3.50 -0.75
CA TYR A 117 -7.89 2.44 -0.36
C TYR A 117 -7.62 1.46 -1.50
N GLU A 118 -8.63 1.15 -2.28
CA GLU A 118 -8.44 0.28 -3.46
C GLU A 118 -7.43 0.89 -4.43
N GLU A 119 -7.57 2.18 -4.73
CA GLU A 119 -6.67 2.88 -5.64
C GLU A 119 -5.25 2.95 -5.08
N ILE A 120 -5.10 3.26 -3.79
CA ILE A 120 -3.80 3.31 -3.13
C ILE A 120 -3.10 1.94 -3.22
N LEU A 121 -3.80 0.88 -2.84
CA LEU A 121 -3.25 -0.47 -2.84
C LEU A 121 -2.92 -0.93 -4.26
N SER A 122 -3.79 -0.65 -5.23
CA SER A 122 -3.54 -0.97 -6.64
C SER A 122 -2.32 -0.23 -7.18
N THR A 123 -2.15 1.04 -6.81
CA THR A 123 -0.98 1.83 -7.22
C THR A 123 0.29 1.22 -6.67
N LEU A 124 0.32 0.85 -5.39
CA LEU A 124 1.50 0.23 -4.79
C LEU A 124 1.83 -1.11 -5.44
N MET A 125 0.84 -1.96 -5.66
CA MET A 125 1.05 -3.24 -6.32
C MET A 125 1.51 -3.07 -7.78
N ARG A 126 0.95 -2.10 -8.49
CA ARG A 126 1.36 -1.80 -9.86
C ARG A 126 2.82 -1.38 -9.93
N LEU A 127 3.25 -0.53 -8.99
CA LEU A 127 4.64 -0.08 -8.93
C LEU A 127 5.59 -1.24 -8.64
N ILE A 128 5.19 -2.15 -7.75
CA ILE A 128 6.01 -3.31 -7.41
C ILE A 128 6.15 -4.25 -8.62
N ILE A 129 5.04 -4.55 -9.29
CA ILE A 129 4.99 -5.59 -10.32
C ILE A 129 5.40 -5.06 -11.69
N LEU A 130 4.92 -3.87 -12.05
CA LEU A 130 5.17 -3.29 -13.37
C LEU A 130 6.28 -2.24 -13.38
N GLY A 131 6.64 -1.70 -12.21
CA GLY A 131 7.65 -0.65 -12.10
C GLY A 131 7.17 0.72 -12.53
N LYS A 132 5.87 0.87 -12.78
CA LYS A 132 5.33 2.15 -13.27
C LYS A 132 3.82 2.26 -13.08
#